data_6f32bbe73a7a2d4bb4f925d6f64a6548
#
_entry.id   6f32bbe73a7a2d4bb4f925d6f64a6548
#
_cell.length_a   1.000
_cell.length_b   1.000
_cell.length_c   1.000
_cell.angle_alpha   90.00
_cell.angle_beta   90.00
_cell.angle_gamma   90.00
#
_symmetry.space_group_name_H-M   'P 1'
#
loop_
_entity.id
_entity.type
_entity.pdbx_description
1 polymer ?
#
loop_
_entity_poly.entity_id
_entity_poly.type
_entity_poly.pdbx_seq_one_letter_code
_entity_poly.pdbx_strand_id
1 'polypeptide(L)'
;MHDRQTSPGLSGWLDRLTERRGNQIRLGLDRLLKVTKCMGLPMQGDDVRLDGLVMTVGGTNGKGSTCAFLESIAVQSGYRVSCYTSPHLFRFQERLRFNGEEVEDQAWEEAFDKVEKARLASGDIDLSFFEVTTLAAITIVQRLKPDLAIFEIGMGGRLDAVNCLASDAAVLTSIDLDHQAFLGPTREKIAWEKAHIARKGCPFVLADPSPPEGLLELLKDKGADVWWIGRDFGYEGDKIQWQWWGRSERRSGLGYPALRGINQLLNASAALAALSALRQKLAVHQGGVRQGLAQVSLPGRFQVLPGQPAVVLDVAHNPHAAGVLAANLDQMGFFPKTVAVVGMLADKDAAAIFARLGGRVDSWCLASLSSEQAGARARLASELRPFCEAMIAGLSDTERPVEPVSIFEFDNPELALRQAASLVGPNDRIIVFGSFVTVAQAWPLARSLGQAPHLS
;
A
#
# COMPACT_ATOMS: atom_id res chain seq x y z
N MET A 1 12.67 41.66 -20.14
CA MET A 1 12.94 40.25 -20.55
C MET A 1 12.86 39.39 -19.29
N HIS A 2 11.71 38.76 -19.05
CA HIS A 2 11.56 37.79 -17.97
C HIS A 2 12.15 36.48 -18.49
N ASP A 3 13.27 36.08 -17.92
CA ASP A 3 13.81 34.74 -18.09
C ASP A 3 12.69 33.75 -17.75
N ARG A 4 12.14 33.09 -18.76
CA ARG A 4 11.35 31.86 -18.57
C ARG A 4 12.39 30.81 -18.14
N GLN A 5 12.64 30.71 -16.84
CA GLN A 5 13.25 29.49 -16.31
C GLN A 5 12.33 28.35 -16.74
N THR A 6 12.78 27.56 -17.70
CA THR A 6 12.11 26.34 -18.11
C THR A 6 11.89 25.48 -16.87
N SER A 7 10.65 25.06 -16.64
CA SER A 7 10.33 24.10 -15.57
C SER A 7 11.32 22.93 -15.63
N PRO A 8 11.86 22.48 -14.49
CA PRO A 8 12.90 21.44 -14.47
C PRO A 8 12.41 20.07 -14.97
N GLY A 9 11.15 19.95 -15.40
CA GLY A 9 10.49 18.69 -15.65
C GLY A 9 10.18 17.92 -14.36
N LEU A 10 9.37 16.87 -14.45
CA LEU A 10 9.01 16.08 -13.27
C LEU A 10 10.24 15.46 -12.59
N SER A 11 11.16 14.85 -13.35
CA SER A 11 12.39 14.29 -12.81
C SER A 11 13.20 15.32 -12.03
N GLY A 12 13.44 16.50 -12.61
CA GLY A 12 14.18 17.57 -11.94
C GLY A 12 13.49 18.11 -10.68
N TRP A 13 12.15 18.05 -10.61
CA TRP A 13 11.42 18.32 -9.37
C TRP A 13 11.67 17.27 -8.30
N LEU A 14 11.60 15.99 -8.66
CA LEU A 14 11.81 14.88 -7.73
C LEU A 14 13.24 14.88 -7.18
N ASP A 15 14.24 15.15 -8.03
CA ASP A 15 15.63 15.27 -7.61
C ASP A 15 15.80 16.41 -6.59
N ARG A 16 15.28 17.62 -6.88
CA ARG A 16 15.32 18.77 -5.96
C ARG A 16 14.66 18.46 -4.61
N LEU A 17 13.51 17.79 -4.62
CA LEU A 17 12.78 17.42 -3.39
C LEU A 17 13.55 16.40 -2.57
N THR A 18 14.26 15.49 -3.23
CA THR A 18 15.08 14.46 -2.58
C THR A 18 16.37 15.08 -2.01
N GLU A 19 17.04 15.95 -2.77
CA GLU A 19 18.30 16.60 -2.36
C GLU A 19 18.11 17.56 -1.19
N ARG A 20 16.98 18.30 -1.13
CA ARG A 20 16.74 19.27 -0.07
C ARG A 20 16.90 18.68 1.33
N ARG A 21 16.45 17.44 1.57
CA ARG A 21 16.47 16.82 2.91
C ARG A 21 16.57 15.32 2.94
N GLY A 22 16.84 14.67 1.81
CA GLY A 22 16.70 13.23 1.73
C GLY A 22 15.25 12.78 2.04
N ASN A 23 15.04 11.50 2.11
CA ASN A 23 13.73 10.89 2.46
C ASN A 23 13.48 10.85 3.98
N GLN A 24 13.82 11.93 4.71
CA GLN A 24 13.56 11.97 6.16
C GLN A 24 12.07 12.06 6.45
N ILE A 25 11.60 11.13 7.25
CA ILE A 25 10.21 11.10 7.74
C ILE A 25 10.04 12.20 8.77
N ARG A 26 9.10 13.11 8.55
CA ARG A 26 8.72 14.16 9.50
C ARG A 26 7.21 14.21 9.62
N LEU A 27 6.71 13.83 10.77
CA LEU A 27 5.28 13.90 11.08
C LEU A 27 4.93 15.28 11.68
N GLY A 28 3.76 15.80 11.33
CA GLY A 28 3.23 17.07 11.86
C GLY A 28 2.45 17.86 10.81
N LEU A 29 1.32 18.44 11.19
CA LEU A 29 0.43 19.17 10.28
C LEU A 29 0.67 20.69 10.27
N ASP A 30 1.27 21.28 11.33
CA ASP A 30 1.37 22.74 11.49
C ASP A 30 2.07 23.44 10.32
N ARG A 31 3.15 22.82 9.82
CA ARG A 31 3.91 23.34 8.68
C ARG A 31 3.09 23.33 7.40
N LEU A 32 2.48 22.17 7.14
CA LEU A 32 1.65 21.93 5.97
C LEU A 32 0.43 22.88 5.96
N LEU A 33 -0.27 23.03 7.09
CA LEU A 33 -1.46 23.88 7.21
C LEU A 33 -1.12 25.40 7.00
N LYS A 34 0.08 25.84 7.37
CA LYS A 34 0.52 27.19 7.03
C LYS A 34 0.64 27.40 5.52
N VAL A 35 1.22 26.41 4.82
CA VAL A 35 1.37 26.48 3.37
C VAL A 35 0.01 26.35 2.67
N THR A 36 -0.91 25.49 3.13
CA THR A 36 -2.26 25.37 2.54
C THR A 36 -3.03 26.69 2.58
N LYS A 37 -2.91 27.45 3.66
CA LYS A 37 -3.52 28.77 3.78
C LYS A 37 -2.98 29.75 2.73
N CYS A 38 -1.65 29.77 2.50
CA CYS A 38 -1.03 30.57 1.44
C CYS A 38 -1.39 30.10 0.03
N MET A 39 -1.69 28.80 -0.15
CA MET A 39 -2.16 28.26 -1.44
C MET A 39 -3.58 28.70 -1.78
N GLY A 40 -4.33 29.25 -0.83
CA GLY A 40 -5.74 29.62 -1.01
C GLY A 40 -6.64 28.39 -1.22
N LEU A 41 -6.31 27.23 -0.64
CA LEU A 41 -7.16 26.05 -0.70
C LEU A 41 -8.43 26.28 0.15
N PRO A 42 -9.59 25.75 -0.29
CA PRO A 42 -10.83 25.84 0.48
C PRO A 42 -10.67 25.13 1.83
N MET A 43 -11.18 25.76 2.91
CA MET A 43 -11.06 25.24 4.26
C MET A 43 -12.44 24.95 4.86
N GLN A 44 -12.53 23.88 5.66
CA GLN A 44 -13.64 23.55 6.53
C GLN A 44 -13.12 23.40 7.96
N GLY A 45 -13.22 24.47 8.76
CA GLY A 45 -12.50 24.57 10.02
C GLY A 45 -10.99 24.64 9.76
N ASP A 46 -10.24 23.72 10.36
CA ASP A 46 -8.79 23.59 10.15
C ASP A 46 -8.42 22.60 9.01
N ASP A 47 -9.39 21.90 8.44
CA ASP A 47 -9.18 20.91 7.40
C ASP A 47 -9.37 21.50 6.00
N VAL A 48 -8.60 21.02 5.02
CA VAL A 48 -8.76 21.35 3.59
C VAL A 48 -9.98 20.63 3.04
N ARG A 49 -10.91 21.38 2.41
CA ARG A 49 -12.10 20.83 1.78
C ARG A 49 -11.97 20.76 0.27
N LEU A 50 -12.21 19.59 -0.32
CA LEU A 50 -12.35 19.40 -1.76
C LEU A 50 -13.82 19.46 -2.20
N ASP A 51 -14.08 19.73 -3.48
CA ASP A 51 -15.44 19.86 -4.02
C ASP A 51 -16.22 18.52 -3.98
N GLY A 52 -15.57 17.39 -4.24
CA GLY A 52 -16.15 16.05 -4.20
C GLY A 52 -16.15 15.41 -2.81
N LEU A 53 -16.61 14.16 -2.74
CA LEU A 53 -16.49 13.35 -1.54
C LEU A 53 -15.05 12.92 -1.33
N VAL A 54 -14.60 12.92 -0.07
CA VAL A 54 -13.25 12.50 0.31
C VAL A 54 -13.32 11.25 1.17
N MET A 55 -12.62 10.19 0.76
CA MET A 55 -12.37 8.99 1.57
C MET A 55 -10.90 8.90 1.95
N THR A 56 -10.63 8.77 3.24
CA THR A 56 -9.28 8.56 3.76
C THR A 56 -9.09 7.10 4.15
N VAL A 57 -8.01 6.46 3.66
CA VAL A 57 -7.72 5.05 3.94
C VAL A 57 -6.42 4.93 4.74
N GLY A 58 -6.52 4.48 5.98
CA GLY A 58 -5.41 4.21 6.88
C GLY A 58 -5.31 2.73 7.25
N GLY A 59 -4.23 2.37 7.92
CA GLY A 59 -4.00 1.00 8.40
C GLY A 59 -2.52 0.62 8.38
N THR A 60 -2.19 -0.56 8.86
CA THR A 60 -0.83 -1.10 8.72
C THR A 60 -0.67 -1.75 7.35
N ASN A 61 -1.47 -2.75 7.03
CA ASN A 61 -1.49 -3.44 5.75
C ASN A 61 -2.86 -3.32 5.08
N GLY A 62 -2.95 -3.55 3.76
CA GLY A 62 -4.21 -3.55 3.02
C GLY A 62 -4.69 -2.18 2.50
N LYS A 63 -4.06 -1.05 2.90
CA LYS A 63 -4.44 0.31 2.47
C LYS A 63 -4.56 0.43 0.95
N GLY A 64 -3.46 0.20 0.23
CA GLY A 64 -3.43 0.32 -1.23
C GLY A 64 -4.41 -0.62 -1.92
N SER A 65 -4.59 -1.87 -1.43
CA SER A 65 -5.60 -2.80 -1.96
C SER A 65 -7.02 -2.27 -1.76
N THR A 66 -7.33 -1.71 -0.58
CA THR A 66 -8.64 -1.09 -0.30
C THR A 66 -8.87 0.13 -1.18
N CYS A 67 -7.85 0.98 -1.38
CA CYS A 67 -7.91 2.11 -2.33
C CYS A 67 -8.20 1.62 -3.76
N ALA A 68 -7.51 0.57 -4.21
CA ALA A 68 -7.73 -0.01 -5.54
C ALA A 68 -9.15 -0.57 -5.72
N PHE A 69 -9.72 -1.24 -4.70
CA PHE A 69 -11.11 -1.68 -4.73
C PHE A 69 -12.09 -0.51 -4.77
N LEU A 70 -11.90 0.51 -3.94
CA LEU A 70 -12.73 1.72 -3.93
C LEU A 70 -12.71 2.40 -5.30
N GLU A 71 -11.52 2.64 -5.85
CA GLU A 71 -11.32 3.25 -7.16
C GLU A 71 -12.01 2.45 -8.27
N SER A 72 -11.69 1.15 -8.37
CA SER A 72 -12.20 0.29 -9.44
C SER A 72 -13.74 0.19 -9.39
N ILE A 73 -14.34 -0.03 -8.21
CA ILE A 73 -15.79 -0.15 -8.06
C ILE A 73 -16.49 1.17 -8.39
N ALA A 74 -15.95 2.30 -7.93
CA ALA A 74 -16.55 3.62 -8.17
C ALA A 74 -16.45 4.02 -9.66
N VAL A 75 -15.31 3.80 -10.31
CA VAL A 75 -15.13 4.03 -11.77
C VAL A 75 -16.09 3.16 -12.56
N GLN A 76 -16.20 1.85 -12.25
CA GLN A 76 -17.14 0.94 -12.93
C GLN A 76 -18.61 1.25 -12.62
N SER A 77 -18.88 2.09 -11.63
CA SER A 77 -20.20 2.62 -11.34
C SER A 77 -20.50 3.96 -12.03
N GLY A 78 -19.55 4.47 -12.84
CA GLY A 78 -19.69 5.67 -13.66
C GLY A 78 -19.28 6.98 -12.98
N TYR A 79 -18.64 6.93 -11.82
CA TYR A 79 -18.12 8.11 -11.12
C TYR A 79 -16.75 8.54 -11.62
N ARG A 80 -16.47 9.84 -11.55
CA ARG A 80 -15.12 10.38 -11.72
C ARG A 80 -14.37 10.23 -10.40
N VAL A 81 -13.25 9.52 -10.43
CA VAL A 81 -12.52 9.14 -9.22
C VAL A 81 -11.07 9.59 -9.31
N SER A 82 -10.57 10.25 -8.27
CA SER A 82 -9.14 10.42 -8.05
C SER A 82 -8.68 9.51 -6.92
N CYS A 83 -7.50 8.89 -7.09
CA CYS A 83 -6.92 7.99 -6.09
C CYS A 83 -5.45 8.32 -5.85
N TYR A 84 -5.12 8.84 -4.66
CA TYR A 84 -3.75 9.12 -4.21
C TYR A 84 -3.26 8.00 -3.29
N THR A 85 -2.16 7.35 -3.68
CA THR A 85 -1.56 6.20 -2.96
C THR A 85 -0.06 6.35 -2.80
N SER A 86 0.54 5.69 -1.80
CA SER A 86 1.98 5.68 -1.56
C SER A 86 2.47 4.42 -0.83
N PRO A 87 3.73 3.98 -1.09
CA PRO A 87 4.63 4.47 -2.14
C PRO A 87 4.21 3.97 -3.53
N HIS A 88 4.86 4.48 -4.58
CA HIS A 88 4.77 3.91 -5.93
C HIS A 88 5.64 2.64 -6.04
N LEU A 89 5.39 1.82 -7.05
CA LEU A 89 6.18 0.61 -7.31
C LEU A 89 7.24 0.87 -8.39
N PHE A 90 6.85 1.42 -9.53
CA PHE A 90 7.74 1.65 -10.68
C PHE A 90 8.01 3.13 -10.96
N ARG A 91 6.94 3.94 -10.98
CA ARG A 91 6.98 5.33 -11.41
C ARG A 91 6.24 6.25 -10.45
N PHE A 92 6.75 7.46 -10.30
CA PHE A 92 6.16 8.44 -9.39
C PHE A 92 4.69 8.74 -9.70
N GLN A 93 4.30 8.73 -10.97
CA GLN A 93 2.95 9.02 -11.47
C GLN A 93 1.89 8.08 -10.89
N GLU A 94 2.25 6.82 -10.56
CA GLU A 94 1.36 5.86 -9.89
C GLU A 94 0.71 6.42 -8.62
N ARG A 95 1.34 7.45 -8.01
CA ARG A 95 0.86 8.04 -6.76
C ARG A 95 -0.48 8.75 -6.89
N LEU A 96 -0.83 9.26 -8.06
CA LEU A 96 -2.13 9.88 -8.31
C LEU A 96 -2.70 9.40 -9.63
N ARG A 97 -3.87 8.78 -9.54
CA ARG A 97 -4.64 8.36 -10.69
C ARG A 97 -5.95 9.14 -10.77
N PHE A 98 -6.44 9.32 -11.98
CA PHE A 98 -7.78 9.84 -12.26
C PHE A 98 -8.50 8.86 -13.19
N ASN A 99 -9.63 8.31 -12.74
CA ASN A 99 -10.39 7.25 -13.42
C ASN A 99 -9.54 6.01 -13.77
N GLY A 100 -8.60 5.65 -12.90
CA GLY A 100 -7.69 4.52 -13.09
C GLY A 100 -6.43 4.82 -13.89
N GLU A 101 -6.32 5.99 -14.53
CA GLU A 101 -5.17 6.40 -15.34
C GLU A 101 -4.23 7.32 -14.54
N GLU A 102 -2.93 7.15 -14.70
CA GLU A 102 -1.93 8.01 -14.05
C GLU A 102 -2.04 9.45 -14.56
N VAL A 103 -1.89 10.40 -13.64
CA VAL A 103 -1.89 11.82 -13.98
C VAL A 103 -0.58 12.18 -14.69
N GLU A 104 -0.69 12.99 -15.77
CA GLU A 104 0.44 13.41 -16.60
C GLU A 104 1.48 14.25 -15.83
N ASP A 105 2.74 14.18 -16.27
CA ASP A 105 3.88 14.88 -15.68
C ASP A 105 3.65 16.38 -15.57
N GLN A 106 3.09 17.01 -16.60
CA GLN A 106 2.81 18.44 -16.60
C GLN A 106 1.90 18.87 -15.44
N ALA A 107 0.91 18.07 -15.10
CA ALA A 107 0.01 18.38 -13.98
C ALA A 107 0.74 18.37 -12.63
N TRP A 108 1.68 17.44 -12.44
CA TRP A 108 2.54 17.39 -11.28
C TRP A 108 3.50 18.59 -11.22
N GLU A 109 4.14 18.95 -12.34
CA GLU A 109 5.05 20.08 -12.44
C GLU A 109 4.36 21.40 -12.07
N GLU A 110 3.18 21.67 -12.65
CA GLU A 110 2.37 22.86 -12.33
C GLU A 110 1.95 22.88 -10.85
N ALA A 111 1.62 21.73 -10.29
CA ALA A 111 1.26 21.61 -8.89
C ALA A 111 2.46 21.83 -7.96
N PHE A 112 3.63 21.29 -8.27
CA PHE A 112 4.86 21.52 -7.53
C PHE A 112 5.27 23.00 -7.56
N ASP A 113 5.18 23.66 -8.72
CA ASP A 113 5.41 25.10 -8.83
C ASP A 113 4.49 25.91 -7.91
N LYS A 114 3.22 25.55 -7.85
CA LYS A 114 2.24 26.21 -6.97
C LYS A 114 2.55 25.98 -5.49
N VAL A 115 2.88 24.76 -5.11
CA VAL A 115 3.28 24.42 -3.73
C VAL A 115 4.53 25.16 -3.34
N GLU A 116 5.55 25.21 -4.20
CA GLU A 116 6.82 25.89 -3.92
C GLU A 116 6.64 27.39 -3.74
N LYS A 117 5.86 28.04 -4.61
CA LYS A 117 5.54 29.47 -4.46
C LYS A 117 4.86 29.76 -3.12
N ALA A 118 3.89 28.91 -2.74
CA ALA A 118 3.19 29.08 -1.47
C ALA A 118 4.12 28.80 -0.26
N ARG A 119 4.98 27.81 -0.36
CA ARG A 119 5.98 27.46 0.65
C ARG A 119 6.92 28.64 0.94
N LEU A 120 7.45 29.24 -0.12
CA LEU A 120 8.32 30.42 -0.01
C LEU A 120 7.57 31.62 0.58
N ALA A 121 6.34 31.88 0.10
CA ALA A 121 5.49 32.96 0.60
C ALA A 121 5.09 32.78 2.09
N SER A 122 5.08 31.55 2.58
CA SER A 122 4.77 31.21 3.98
C SER A 122 5.97 31.40 4.93
N GLY A 123 7.09 31.96 4.46
CA GLY A 123 8.32 32.14 5.24
C GLY A 123 9.34 31.01 5.04
N ASP A 124 9.46 30.53 3.81
CA ASP A 124 10.40 29.46 3.42
C ASP A 124 10.26 28.19 4.29
N ILE A 125 9.03 27.78 4.51
CA ILE A 125 8.71 26.64 5.39
C ILE A 125 9.31 25.36 4.82
N ASP A 126 9.96 24.61 5.68
CA ASP A 126 10.59 23.37 5.34
C ASP A 126 9.60 22.19 5.37
N LEU A 127 9.13 21.78 4.20
CA LEU A 127 8.26 20.64 4.00
C LEU A 127 9.06 19.39 3.60
N SER A 128 8.65 18.24 4.12
CA SER A 128 9.18 16.95 3.68
C SER A 128 8.70 16.59 2.26
N PHE A 129 9.38 15.63 1.62
CA PHE A 129 8.98 15.09 0.32
C PHE A 129 7.50 14.69 0.29
N PHE A 130 7.03 13.97 1.33
CA PHE A 130 5.65 13.51 1.41
C PHE A 130 4.65 14.66 1.58
N GLU A 131 4.97 15.68 2.39
CA GLU A 131 4.13 16.87 2.54
C GLU A 131 3.98 17.62 1.21
N VAL A 132 5.08 17.83 0.48
CA VAL A 132 5.05 18.52 -0.83
C VAL A 132 4.24 17.70 -1.85
N THR A 133 4.48 16.40 -1.95
CA THR A 133 3.75 15.53 -2.90
C THR A 133 2.27 15.43 -2.57
N THR A 134 1.90 15.41 -1.28
CA THR A 134 0.49 15.43 -0.84
C THR A 134 -0.19 16.75 -1.20
N LEU A 135 0.44 17.91 -0.97
CA LEU A 135 -0.11 19.21 -1.38
C LEU A 135 -0.24 19.34 -2.90
N ALA A 136 0.72 18.82 -3.66
CA ALA A 136 0.63 18.78 -5.12
C ALA A 136 -0.55 17.91 -5.57
N ALA A 137 -0.72 16.71 -5.00
CA ALA A 137 -1.85 15.83 -5.28
C ALA A 137 -3.19 16.52 -4.96
N ILE A 138 -3.33 17.15 -3.80
CA ILE A 138 -4.51 17.93 -3.41
C ILE A 138 -4.81 19.03 -4.43
N THR A 139 -3.78 19.74 -4.89
CA THR A 139 -3.89 20.81 -5.90
C THR A 139 -4.42 20.27 -7.23
N ILE A 140 -3.91 19.13 -7.68
CA ILE A 140 -4.37 18.46 -8.91
C ILE A 140 -5.83 18.00 -8.76
N VAL A 141 -6.16 17.33 -7.66
CA VAL A 141 -7.50 16.81 -7.37
C VAL A 141 -8.53 17.94 -7.30
N GLN A 142 -8.18 19.08 -6.68
CA GLN A 142 -9.03 20.27 -6.64
C GLN A 142 -9.36 20.79 -8.05
N ARG A 143 -8.42 20.70 -8.99
CA ARG A 143 -8.63 21.08 -10.39
C ARG A 143 -9.48 20.07 -11.15
N LEU A 144 -9.26 18.77 -10.90
CA LEU A 144 -9.98 17.68 -11.59
C LEU A 144 -11.44 17.57 -11.16
N LYS A 145 -11.78 18.01 -9.95
CA LYS A 145 -13.15 17.97 -9.37
C LYS A 145 -13.80 16.59 -9.51
N PRO A 146 -13.21 15.52 -8.94
CA PRO A 146 -13.81 14.20 -8.97
C PRO A 146 -15.09 14.15 -8.15
N ASP A 147 -15.95 13.15 -8.42
CA ASP A 147 -17.09 12.85 -7.58
C ASP A 147 -16.64 12.19 -6.27
N LEU A 148 -15.55 11.40 -6.33
CA LEU A 148 -14.88 10.76 -5.21
C LEU A 148 -13.37 10.95 -5.28
N ALA A 149 -12.78 11.45 -4.21
CA ALA A 149 -11.33 11.51 -4.00
C ALA A 149 -10.92 10.54 -2.89
N ILE A 150 -10.07 9.58 -3.22
CA ILE A 150 -9.55 8.56 -2.31
C ILE A 150 -8.11 8.93 -1.96
N PHE A 151 -7.80 9.02 -0.67
CA PHE A 151 -6.46 9.36 -0.19
C PHE A 151 -5.95 8.30 0.79
N GLU A 152 -4.84 7.68 0.44
CA GLU A 152 -4.12 6.75 1.32
C GLU A 152 -3.25 7.51 2.30
N ILE A 153 -3.36 7.21 3.61
CA ILE A 153 -2.45 7.67 4.65
C ILE A 153 -1.07 7.05 4.43
N GLY A 154 -0.03 7.87 4.39
CA GLY A 154 1.35 7.40 4.25
C GLY A 154 1.82 6.66 5.50
N MET A 155 1.70 7.28 6.68
CA MET A 155 2.14 6.70 7.95
C MET A 155 1.30 7.19 9.13
N GLY A 156 0.92 6.26 10.02
CA GLY A 156 0.17 6.61 11.23
C GLY A 156 -1.25 7.03 10.91
N GLY A 157 -1.55 8.30 11.09
CA GLY A 157 -2.83 8.92 10.83
C GLY A 157 -2.85 10.36 11.35
N ARG A 158 -2.75 10.57 12.65
CA ARG A 158 -2.93 11.87 13.31
C ARG A 158 -2.08 13.01 12.73
N LEU A 159 -0.82 12.74 12.45
CA LEU A 159 0.17 13.73 11.98
C LEU A 159 0.58 13.53 10.52
N ASP A 160 -0.13 12.66 9.81
CA ASP A 160 0.10 12.41 8.39
C ASP A 160 -0.41 13.58 7.54
N ALA A 161 0.32 13.93 6.49
CA ALA A 161 -0.02 15.04 5.61
C ALA A 161 -1.43 14.92 5.00
N VAL A 162 -1.87 13.71 4.67
CA VAL A 162 -3.23 13.43 4.13
C VAL A 162 -4.32 13.77 5.14
N ASN A 163 -4.03 13.69 6.44
CA ASN A 163 -5.00 13.98 7.49
C ASN A 163 -5.36 15.47 7.61
N CYS A 164 -4.77 16.34 6.78
CA CYS A 164 -5.25 17.72 6.63
C CYS A 164 -6.57 17.85 5.88
N LEU A 165 -7.08 16.76 5.29
CA LEU A 165 -8.32 16.77 4.51
C LEU A 165 -9.56 16.59 5.37
N ALA A 166 -10.62 17.34 5.05
CA ALA A 166 -11.97 17.12 5.57
C ALA A 166 -12.55 15.86 4.92
N SER A 167 -12.44 14.72 5.60
CA SER A 167 -12.88 13.43 5.08
C SER A 167 -14.36 13.18 5.32
N ASP A 168 -15.09 12.72 4.29
CA ASP A 168 -16.51 12.32 4.39
C ASP A 168 -16.69 10.89 4.89
N ALA A 169 -15.66 10.03 4.74
CA ALA A 169 -15.59 8.71 5.33
C ALA A 169 -14.12 8.30 5.51
N ALA A 170 -13.84 7.48 6.51
CA ALA A 170 -12.52 6.91 6.75
C ALA A 170 -12.58 5.38 6.81
N VAL A 171 -11.52 4.74 6.34
CA VAL A 171 -11.33 3.28 6.45
C VAL A 171 -10.05 3.02 7.21
N LEU A 172 -10.11 2.21 8.24
CA LEU A 172 -8.97 1.66 8.95
C LEU A 172 -8.90 0.16 8.69
N THR A 173 -7.89 -0.26 7.90
CA THR A 173 -7.79 -1.63 7.39
C THR A 173 -7.35 -2.62 8.47
N SER A 174 -6.06 -2.69 8.76
CA SER A 174 -5.51 -3.55 9.82
C SER A 174 -4.63 -2.74 10.77
N ILE A 175 -4.48 -3.24 12.00
CA ILE A 175 -3.63 -2.61 13.02
C ILE A 175 -2.62 -3.64 13.49
N ASP A 176 -1.35 -3.44 13.15
CA ASP A 176 -0.26 -4.31 13.59
C ASP A 176 1.04 -3.51 13.76
N LEU A 177 2.07 -4.20 14.24
CA LEU A 177 3.38 -3.61 14.50
C LEU A 177 4.08 -3.26 13.18
N ASP A 178 4.27 -1.99 12.94
CA ASP A 178 5.12 -1.42 11.90
C ASP A 178 5.49 0.02 12.27
N HIS A 179 6.60 0.53 11.75
CA HIS A 179 7.08 1.88 12.03
C HIS A 179 7.16 2.23 13.53
N GLN A 180 7.58 1.28 14.37
CA GLN A 180 7.54 1.38 15.82
C GLN A 180 8.32 2.59 16.36
N ALA A 181 9.39 3.02 15.68
CA ALA A 181 10.17 4.22 16.02
C ALA A 181 9.34 5.52 15.98
N PHE A 182 8.26 5.55 15.19
CA PHE A 182 7.39 6.71 15.02
C PHE A 182 6.04 6.57 15.70
N LEU A 183 5.44 5.37 15.66
CA LEU A 183 4.08 5.13 16.10
C LEU A 183 3.99 4.49 17.48
N GLY A 184 5.13 4.05 18.01
CA GLY A 184 5.22 3.34 19.29
C GLY A 184 5.27 1.82 19.15
N PRO A 185 5.67 1.13 20.24
CA PRO A 185 6.01 -0.30 20.23
C PRO A 185 4.81 -1.23 20.42
N THR A 186 3.57 -0.73 20.56
CA THR A 186 2.39 -1.56 20.81
C THR A 186 1.26 -1.28 19.82
N ARG A 187 0.39 -2.28 19.61
CA ARG A 187 -0.79 -2.15 18.74
C ARG A 187 -1.74 -1.05 19.22
N GLU A 188 -1.87 -0.83 20.52
CA GLU A 188 -2.72 0.19 21.13
C GLU A 188 -2.23 1.60 20.75
N LYS A 189 -0.92 1.86 20.85
CA LYS A 189 -0.31 3.14 20.43
C LYS A 189 -0.49 3.39 18.95
N ILE A 190 -0.25 2.37 18.15
CA ILE A 190 -0.44 2.43 16.67
C ILE A 190 -1.92 2.68 16.34
N ALA A 191 -2.84 2.01 17.04
CA ALA A 191 -4.29 2.22 16.87
C ALA A 191 -4.70 3.65 17.23
N TRP A 192 -4.16 4.17 18.34
CA TRP A 192 -4.42 5.54 18.76
C TRP A 192 -4.02 6.57 17.69
N GLU A 193 -2.82 6.46 17.13
CA GLU A 193 -2.36 7.32 16.03
C GLU A 193 -3.26 7.22 14.79
N LYS A 194 -3.65 5.99 14.42
CA LYS A 194 -4.47 5.72 13.22
C LYS A 194 -5.92 6.18 13.38
N ALA A 195 -6.50 6.08 14.58
CA ALA A 195 -7.88 6.49 14.85
C ALA A 195 -8.13 7.99 14.64
N HIS A 196 -7.09 8.81 14.56
CA HIS A 196 -7.22 10.25 14.36
C HIS A 196 -7.57 10.67 12.92
N ILE A 197 -7.73 9.74 11.99
CA ILE A 197 -8.36 9.99 10.69
C ILE A 197 -9.90 10.04 10.78
N ALA A 198 -10.48 9.64 11.92
CA ALA A 198 -11.91 9.74 12.18
C ALA A 198 -12.39 11.20 12.24
N ARG A 199 -13.56 11.48 11.67
CA ARG A 199 -14.24 12.77 11.74
C ARG A 199 -15.60 12.61 12.40
N LYS A 200 -15.99 13.62 13.20
CA LYS A 200 -17.27 13.62 13.92
C LYS A 200 -18.46 13.52 12.96
N GLY A 201 -19.36 12.58 13.22
CA GLY A 201 -20.56 12.34 12.41
C GLY A 201 -20.29 11.67 11.05
N CYS A 202 -19.03 11.35 10.72
CA CYS A 202 -18.70 10.68 9.47
C CYS A 202 -18.52 9.16 9.68
N PRO A 203 -18.84 8.34 8.68
CA PRO A 203 -18.58 6.91 8.70
C PRO A 203 -17.09 6.59 8.90
N PHE A 204 -16.83 5.66 9.81
CA PHE A 204 -15.52 5.11 10.07
C PHE A 204 -15.56 3.59 9.96
N VAL A 205 -15.04 3.05 8.87
CA VAL A 205 -15.00 1.61 8.62
C VAL A 205 -13.77 1.01 9.31
N LEU A 206 -14.00 0.16 10.30
CA LEU A 206 -12.98 -0.59 11.03
C LEU A 206 -12.94 -2.02 10.53
N ALA A 207 -11.93 -2.36 9.72
CA ALA A 207 -11.79 -3.67 9.10
C ALA A 207 -10.84 -4.62 9.88
N ASP A 208 -10.38 -4.21 11.06
CA ASP A 208 -9.65 -5.11 11.97
C ASP A 208 -10.66 -5.94 12.78
N PRO A 209 -10.66 -7.28 12.63
CA PRO A 209 -11.59 -8.15 13.37
C PRO A 209 -11.29 -8.22 14.89
N SER A 210 -10.06 -7.89 15.28
CA SER A 210 -9.60 -7.90 16.67
C SER A 210 -8.91 -6.57 17.03
N PRO A 211 -9.68 -5.45 17.08
CA PRO A 211 -9.11 -4.14 17.34
C PRO A 211 -8.48 -4.08 18.71
N PRO A 212 -7.37 -3.33 18.90
CA PRO A 212 -6.76 -3.12 20.20
C PRO A 212 -7.73 -2.51 21.21
N GLU A 213 -7.48 -2.81 22.49
CA GLU A 213 -8.28 -2.28 23.61
C GLU A 213 -8.33 -0.75 23.59
N GLY A 214 -9.47 -0.17 23.96
CA GLY A 214 -9.71 1.27 23.99
C GLY A 214 -9.97 1.93 22.62
N LEU A 215 -9.74 1.24 21.49
CA LEU A 215 -9.93 1.86 20.18
C LEU A 215 -11.40 2.23 19.92
N LEU A 216 -12.33 1.34 20.22
CA LEU A 216 -13.77 1.59 20.02
C LEU A 216 -14.29 2.74 20.89
N GLU A 217 -13.80 2.86 22.12
CA GLU A 217 -14.11 3.97 23.01
C GLU A 217 -13.59 5.29 22.45
N LEU A 218 -12.34 5.32 22.00
CA LEU A 218 -11.74 6.49 21.35
C LEU A 218 -12.54 6.95 20.13
N LEU A 219 -12.98 6.04 19.27
CA LEU A 219 -13.79 6.36 18.10
C LEU A 219 -15.17 6.89 18.48
N LYS A 220 -15.77 6.35 19.53
CA LYS A 220 -17.02 6.84 20.10
C LYS A 220 -16.87 8.26 20.65
N ASP A 221 -15.80 8.53 21.40
CA ASP A 221 -15.51 9.85 21.96
C ASP A 221 -15.27 10.89 20.85
N LYS A 222 -14.67 10.48 19.74
CA LYS A 222 -14.55 11.30 18.53
C LYS A 222 -15.89 11.53 17.82
N GLY A 223 -16.95 10.82 18.21
CA GLY A 223 -18.27 10.92 17.60
C GLY A 223 -18.34 10.35 16.19
N ALA A 224 -17.48 9.41 15.83
CA ALA A 224 -17.50 8.74 14.53
C ALA A 224 -18.66 7.73 14.43
N ASP A 225 -19.26 7.57 13.23
CA ASP A 225 -20.21 6.48 12.94
C ASP A 225 -19.41 5.21 12.58
N VAL A 226 -19.14 4.38 13.60
CA VAL A 226 -18.25 3.21 13.46
C VAL A 226 -18.98 2.04 12.81
N TRP A 227 -18.47 1.59 11.67
CA TRP A 227 -18.82 0.35 10.97
C TRP A 227 -17.74 -0.70 11.20
N TRP A 228 -17.98 -1.63 12.11
CA TRP A 228 -17.00 -2.64 12.49
C TRP A 228 -17.29 -3.98 11.83
N ILE A 229 -16.25 -4.59 11.25
CA ILE A 229 -16.35 -5.91 10.62
C ILE A 229 -16.77 -6.98 11.63
N GLY A 230 -17.61 -7.92 11.18
CA GLY A 230 -18.21 -8.95 12.03
C GLY A 230 -19.42 -8.50 12.83
N ARG A 231 -19.63 -7.17 12.99
CA ARG A 231 -20.78 -6.59 13.66
C ARG A 231 -21.70 -5.83 12.72
N ASP A 232 -21.18 -4.90 11.94
CA ASP A 232 -21.95 -3.99 11.08
C ASP A 232 -21.86 -4.36 9.60
N PHE A 233 -20.82 -5.08 9.22
CA PHE A 233 -20.61 -5.62 7.88
C PHE A 233 -19.73 -6.87 7.95
N GLY A 234 -19.77 -7.65 6.88
CA GLY A 234 -18.92 -8.84 6.76
C GLY A 234 -19.07 -9.52 5.43
N TYR A 235 -18.45 -10.65 5.31
CA TYR A 235 -18.49 -11.46 4.10
C TYR A 235 -18.47 -12.96 4.44
N GLU A 236 -19.03 -13.75 3.54
CA GLU A 236 -19.00 -15.21 3.54
C GLU A 236 -18.71 -15.68 2.13
N GLY A 237 -17.96 -16.76 1.98
CA GLY A 237 -17.62 -17.29 0.66
C GLY A 237 -17.51 -18.81 0.64
N ASP A 238 -17.73 -19.39 -0.53
CA ASP A 238 -17.46 -20.79 -0.85
C ASP A 238 -16.30 -20.89 -1.87
N LYS A 239 -16.13 -22.01 -2.58
CA LYS A 239 -15.07 -22.19 -3.58
C LYS A 239 -15.28 -21.41 -4.89
N ILE A 240 -16.49 -20.90 -5.14
CA ILE A 240 -16.89 -20.34 -6.44
C ILE A 240 -17.22 -18.86 -6.33
N GLN A 241 -17.93 -18.46 -5.28
CA GLN A 241 -18.44 -17.11 -5.10
C GLN A 241 -18.46 -16.70 -3.64
N TRP A 242 -18.64 -15.40 -3.42
CA TRP A 242 -18.82 -14.85 -2.09
C TRP A 242 -20.00 -13.89 -2.03
N GLN A 243 -20.44 -13.56 -0.84
CA GLN A 243 -21.43 -12.55 -0.55
C GLN A 243 -20.91 -11.58 0.50
N TRP A 244 -21.37 -10.36 0.38
CA TRP A 244 -21.11 -9.30 1.34
C TRP A 244 -22.43 -8.88 2.00
N TRP A 245 -22.38 -8.55 3.28
CA TRP A 245 -23.48 -7.96 4.01
C TRP A 245 -23.02 -6.71 4.77
N GLY A 246 -23.90 -5.70 4.83
CA GLY A 246 -23.75 -4.48 5.60
C GLY A 246 -25.00 -4.18 6.40
N ARG A 247 -25.05 -3.04 7.09
CA ARG A 247 -26.16 -2.66 8.00
C ARG A 247 -27.54 -2.75 7.36
N SER A 248 -27.67 -2.46 6.09
CA SER A 248 -28.98 -2.33 5.42
C SER A 248 -29.03 -2.89 4.02
N GLU A 249 -27.97 -3.59 3.58
CA GLU A 249 -27.93 -4.21 2.26
C GLU A 249 -27.10 -5.51 2.27
N ARG A 250 -27.39 -6.34 1.27
CA ARG A 250 -26.61 -7.55 0.96
C ARG A 250 -26.28 -7.57 -0.52
N ARG A 251 -25.12 -8.12 -0.84
CA ARG A 251 -24.65 -8.32 -2.21
C ARG A 251 -24.23 -9.77 -2.39
N SER A 252 -25.03 -10.53 -3.11
CA SER A 252 -24.80 -11.97 -3.32
C SER A 252 -24.29 -12.24 -4.74
N GLY A 253 -23.73 -13.43 -4.96
CA GLY A 253 -23.22 -13.86 -6.27
C GLY A 253 -22.07 -12.99 -6.75
N LEU A 254 -21.15 -12.61 -5.85
CA LEU A 254 -19.94 -11.92 -6.18
C LEU A 254 -18.85 -12.92 -6.56
N GLY A 255 -18.22 -12.73 -7.73
CA GLY A 255 -17.02 -13.48 -8.08
C GLY A 255 -15.83 -13.03 -7.20
N TYR A 256 -14.87 -13.94 -7.00
CA TYR A 256 -13.64 -13.57 -6.30
C TYR A 256 -12.91 -12.45 -7.04
N PRO A 257 -12.31 -11.48 -6.31
CA PRO A 257 -11.64 -10.37 -6.95
C PRO A 257 -10.40 -10.80 -7.74
N ALA A 258 -10.03 -9.99 -8.74
CA ALA A 258 -8.81 -10.22 -9.51
C ALA A 258 -7.53 -10.13 -8.66
N LEU A 259 -7.52 -9.32 -7.60
CA LEU A 259 -6.47 -9.32 -6.60
C LEU A 259 -6.56 -10.61 -5.77
N ARG A 260 -5.50 -11.40 -5.79
CA ARG A 260 -5.42 -12.69 -5.10
C ARG A 260 -4.88 -12.52 -3.67
N GLY A 261 -5.24 -13.46 -2.81
CA GLY A 261 -4.76 -13.55 -1.42
C GLY A 261 -5.90 -13.51 -0.39
N ILE A 262 -5.66 -14.16 0.75
CA ILE A 262 -6.67 -14.40 1.81
C ILE A 262 -7.27 -13.11 2.38
N ASN A 263 -6.49 -12.02 2.41
CA ASN A 263 -6.95 -10.73 2.95
C ASN A 263 -7.70 -9.87 1.92
N GLN A 264 -7.79 -10.30 0.65
CA GLN A 264 -8.40 -9.45 -0.36
C GLN A 264 -9.92 -9.37 -0.23
N LEU A 265 -10.58 -10.42 0.28
CA LEU A 265 -12.00 -10.34 0.62
C LEU A 265 -12.26 -9.37 1.77
N LEU A 266 -11.38 -9.32 2.76
CA LEU A 266 -11.44 -8.35 3.85
C LEU A 266 -11.30 -6.92 3.32
N ASN A 267 -10.29 -6.67 2.47
CA ASN A 267 -10.06 -5.35 1.87
C ASN A 267 -11.24 -4.92 0.97
N ALA A 268 -11.75 -5.83 0.13
CA ALA A 268 -12.93 -5.61 -0.70
C ALA A 268 -14.18 -5.35 0.14
N SER A 269 -14.35 -6.09 1.24
CA SER A 269 -15.45 -5.93 2.18
C SER A 269 -15.43 -4.56 2.87
N ALA A 270 -14.24 -4.09 3.26
CA ALA A 270 -14.05 -2.76 3.82
C ALA A 270 -14.38 -1.66 2.80
N ALA A 271 -13.96 -1.83 1.54
CA ALA A 271 -14.29 -0.91 0.46
C ALA A 271 -15.82 -0.85 0.22
N LEU A 272 -16.49 -2.00 0.18
CA LEU A 272 -17.95 -2.07 0.05
C LEU A 272 -18.66 -1.42 1.24
N ALA A 273 -18.16 -1.58 2.46
CA ALA A 273 -18.71 -0.95 3.66
C ALA A 273 -18.62 0.59 3.58
N ALA A 274 -17.48 1.13 3.13
CA ALA A 274 -17.29 2.57 2.96
C ALA A 274 -18.20 3.15 1.87
N LEU A 275 -18.33 2.46 0.72
CA LEU A 275 -19.27 2.85 -0.34
C LEU A 275 -20.73 2.76 0.12
N SER A 276 -21.10 1.71 0.86
CA SER A 276 -22.42 1.54 1.44
C SER A 276 -22.76 2.64 2.45
N ALA A 277 -21.79 3.03 3.28
CA ALA A 277 -21.97 4.11 4.26
C ALA A 277 -22.23 5.47 3.58
N LEU A 278 -21.69 5.71 2.38
CA LEU A 278 -21.92 6.92 1.60
C LEU A 278 -23.00 6.78 0.52
N ARG A 279 -23.77 5.71 0.48
CA ARG A 279 -24.75 5.39 -0.58
C ARG A 279 -25.76 6.49 -0.89
N GLN A 280 -26.09 7.35 0.05
CA GLN A 280 -27.01 8.47 -0.15
C GLN A 280 -26.41 9.55 -1.08
N LYS A 281 -25.09 9.65 -1.12
CA LYS A 281 -24.33 10.61 -1.92
C LYS A 281 -23.61 9.94 -3.11
N LEU A 282 -23.26 8.65 -2.99
CA LEU A 282 -22.48 7.87 -3.94
C LEU A 282 -23.05 6.44 -4.06
N ALA A 283 -24.11 6.27 -4.82
CA ALA A 283 -24.75 4.96 -4.98
C ALA A 283 -24.02 4.09 -5.99
N VAL A 284 -23.48 2.95 -5.56
CA VAL A 284 -22.84 1.98 -6.46
C VAL A 284 -23.82 0.83 -6.77
N HIS A 285 -23.97 0.50 -8.05
CA HIS A 285 -24.86 -0.57 -8.47
C HIS A 285 -24.15 -1.93 -8.53
N GLN A 286 -24.91 -3.03 -8.49
CA GLN A 286 -24.37 -4.40 -8.45
C GLN A 286 -23.45 -4.72 -9.63
N GLY A 287 -23.76 -4.20 -10.83
CA GLY A 287 -22.91 -4.35 -12.02
C GLY A 287 -21.53 -3.71 -11.83
N GLY A 288 -21.49 -2.47 -11.32
CA GLY A 288 -20.25 -1.76 -11.03
C GLY A 288 -19.40 -2.48 -9.98
N VAL A 289 -20.03 -3.04 -8.94
CA VAL A 289 -19.32 -3.87 -7.94
C VAL A 289 -18.70 -5.11 -8.58
N ARG A 290 -19.47 -5.87 -9.38
CA ARG A 290 -18.96 -7.08 -10.04
C ARG A 290 -17.81 -6.78 -11.00
N GLN A 291 -17.97 -5.74 -11.83
CA GLN A 291 -16.93 -5.33 -12.77
C GLN A 291 -15.70 -4.78 -12.04
N GLY A 292 -15.89 -3.95 -11.02
CA GLY A 292 -14.80 -3.40 -10.23
C GLY A 292 -13.99 -4.48 -9.52
N LEU A 293 -14.63 -5.50 -8.96
CA LEU A 293 -13.94 -6.64 -8.36
C LEU A 293 -13.16 -7.48 -9.40
N ALA A 294 -13.72 -7.65 -10.60
CA ALA A 294 -13.11 -8.43 -11.67
C ALA A 294 -11.95 -7.71 -12.38
N GLN A 295 -11.97 -6.37 -12.41
CA GLN A 295 -11.00 -5.55 -13.14
C GLN A 295 -9.94 -4.88 -12.25
N VAL A 296 -10.11 -4.95 -10.91
CA VAL A 296 -9.14 -4.34 -9.99
C VAL A 296 -7.73 -4.88 -10.26
N SER A 297 -6.77 -3.97 -10.34
CA SER A 297 -5.36 -4.30 -10.54
C SER A 297 -4.49 -3.50 -9.57
N LEU A 298 -3.54 -4.17 -8.94
CA LEU A 298 -2.52 -3.55 -8.11
C LEU A 298 -1.27 -4.44 -8.11
N PRO A 299 -0.22 -4.05 -8.82
CA PRO A 299 1.00 -4.85 -8.91
C PRO A 299 1.66 -5.12 -7.56
N GLY A 300 2.31 -6.29 -7.45
CA GLY A 300 3.08 -6.65 -6.26
C GLY A 300 2.25 -6.99 -5.02
N ARG A 301 1.00 -7.43 -5.18
CA ARG A 301 0.14 -7.91 -4.10
C ARG A 301 -0.25 -9.35 -4.34
N PHE A 302 0.56 -10.27 -3.82
CA PHE A 302 0.44 -11.71 -4.08
C PHE A 302 0.16 -11.99 -5.55
N GLN A 303 0.93 -11.32 -6.40
CA GLN A 303 0.75 -11.42 -7.84
C GLN A 303 1.45 -12.65 -8.38
N VAL A 304 0.66 -13.60 -8.84
CA VAL A 304 1.14 -14.81 -9.49
C VAL A 304 1.24 -14.53 -10.98
N LEU A 305 2.44 -14.52 -11.52
CA LEU A 305 2.67 -14.40 -12.95
C LEU A 305 2.40 -15.75 -13.63
N PRO A 306 1.74 -15.74 -14.80
CA PRO A 306 1.53 -16.99 -15.56
C PRO A 306 2.87 -17.51 -16.07
N GLY A 307 3.05 -18.82 -16.09
CA GLY A 307 4.29 -19.46 -16.57
C GLY A 307 4.70 -20.64 -15.73
N GLN A 308 5.81 -21.25 -16.10
CA GLN A 308 6.46 -22.35 -15.42
C GLN A 308 7.97 -22.07 -15.41
N PRO A 309 8.61 -21.92 -14.24
CA PRO A 309 8.04 -22.01 -12.87
C PRO A 309 6.99 -20.94 -12.54
N ALA A 310 6.20 -21.18 -11.48
CA ALA A 310 5.32 -20.14 -10.94
C ALA A 310 6.15 -19.04 -10.26
N VAL A 311 5.92 -17.77 -10.62
CA VAL A 311 6.59 -16.63 -9.99
C VAL A 311 5.56 -15.80 -9.22
N VAL A 312 5.79 -15.62 -7.93
CA VAL A 312 4.93 -14.83 -7.02
C VAL A 312 5.66 -13.56 -6.62
N LEU A 313 5.03 -12.41 -6.84
CA LEU A 313 5.55 -11.10 -6.45
C LEU A 313 4.69 -10.51 -5.33
N ASP A 314 5.30 -10.15 -4.21
CA ASP A 314 4.61 -9.54 -3.07
C ASP A 314 5.51 -8.49 -2.37
N VAL A 315 4.97 -7.32 -2.10
CA VAL A 315 5.70 -6.25 -1.38
C VAL A 315 5.67 -6.42 0.14
N ALA A 316 5.35 -7.59 0.68
CA ALA A 316 5.36 -7.88 2.11
C ALA A 316 6.71 -7.52 2.73
N HIS A 317 6.71 -6.68 3.77
CA HIS A 317 7.91 -6.10 4.37
C HIS A 317 7.82 -5.91 5.90
N ASN A 318 6.81 -6.49 6.53
CA ASN A 318 6.66 -6.56 7.99
C ASN A 318 6.18 -7.95 8.41
N PRO A 319 6.28 -8.34 9.70
CA PRO A 319 5.97 -9.70 10.15
C PRO A 319 4.54 -10.13 9.87
N HIS A 320 3.57 -9.22 9.97
CA HIS A 320 2.16 -9.50 9.66
C HIS A 320 1.97 -9.81 8.17
N ALA A 321 2.49 -8.96 7.28
CA ALA A 321 2.41 -9.19 5.83
C ALA A 321 3.14 -10.48 5.41
N ALA A 322 4.29 -10.79 6.02
CA ALA A 322 5.00 -12.05 5.80
C ALA A 322 4.18 -13.27 6.24
N GLY A 323 3.44 -13.17 7.35
CA GLY A 323 2.51 -14.21 7.79
C GLY A 323 1.36 -14.42 6.80
N VAL A 324 0.81 -13.33 6.23
CA VAL A 324 -0.20 -13.40 5.17
C VAL A 324 0.36 -14.02 3.90
N LEU A 325 1.58 -13.62 3.49
CA LEU A 325 2.27 -14.24 2.36
C LEU A 325 2.45 -15.75 2.57
N ALA A 326 2.91 -16.17 3.74
CA ALA A 326 3.06 -17.58 4.09
C ALA A 326 1.72 -18.35 3.94
N ALA A 327 0.65 -17.83 4.52
CA ALA A 327 -0.68 -18.43 4.43
C ALA A 327 -1.21 -18.49 2.97
N ASN A 328 -0.91 -17.48 2.15
CA ASN A 328 -1.24 -17.49 0.73
C ASN A 328 -0.46 -18.55 -0.03
N LEU A 329 0.83 -18.74 0.28
CA LEU A 329 1.67 -19.78 -0.34
C LEU A 329 1.15 -21.18 0.00
N ASP A 330 0.66 -21.40 1.23
CA ASP A 330 0.06 -22.66 1.65
C ASP A 330 -1.22 -22.98 0.85
N GLN A 331 -1.99 -21.95 0.46
CA GLN A 331 -3.21 -22.12 -0.35
C GLN A 331 -2.95 -22.34 -1.85
N MET A 332 -1.75 -22.11 -2.35
CA MET A 332 -1.42 -22.40 -3.75
C MET A 332 -1.32 -23.90 -4.07
N GLY A 333 -1.30 -24.75 -3.06
CA GLY A 333 -1.07 -26.17 -3.20
C GLY A 333 0.42 -26.54 -3.13
N PHE A 334 0.72 -27.78 -3.48
CA PHE A 334 2.07 -28.33 -3.37
C PHE A 334 2.97 -27.89 -4.53
N PHE A 335 4.16 -27.45 -4.19
CA PHE A 335 5.29 -27.21 -5.10
C PHE A 335 6.50 -28.02 -4.60
N PRO A 336 7.17 -28.79 -5.47
CA PRO A 336 8.34 -29.59 -5.06
C PRO A 336 9.44 -28.75 -4.43
N LYS A 337 9.68 -27.55 -4.97
CA LYS A 337 10.68 -26.61 -4.50
C LYS A 337 10.17 -25.16 -4.51
N THR A 338 10.51 -24.41 -3.46
CA THR A 338 10.28 -22.97 -3.38
C THR A 338 11.60 -22.24 -3.17
N VAL A 339 11.92 -21.31 -4.08
CA VAL A 339 13.10 -20.45 -3.97
C VAL A 339 12.66 -19.03 -3.67
N ALA A 340 13.22 -18.41 -2.65
CA ALA A 340 12.90 -17.03 -2.25
C ALA A 340 13.97 -16.05 -2.71
N VAL A 341 13.54 -14.96 -3.34
CA VAL A 341 14.32 -13.75 -3.59
C VAL A 341 13.87 -12.69 -2.60
N VAL A 342 14.76 -12.20 -1.76
CA VAL A 342 14.39 -11.27 -0.68
C VAL A 342 15.40 -10.13 -0.53
N GLY A 343 14.90 -8.91 -0.51
CA GLY A 343 15.63 -7.69 -0.16
C GLY A 343 14.79 -6.81 0.76
N MET A 344 15.36 -6.39 1.89
CA MET A 344 14.62 -5.65 2.92
C MET A 344 15.31 -4.33 3.24
N LEU A 345 14.51 -3.32 3.59
CA LEU A 345 15.03 -2.06 4.12
C LEU A 345 15.59 -2.24 5.56
N ALA A 346 16.57 -1.42 5.93
CA ALA A 346 17.29 -1.52 7.20
C ALA A 346 16.39 -1.35 8.46
N ASP A 347 15.30 -0.60 8.33
CA ASP A 347 14.33 -0.35 9.41
C ASP A 347 13.34 -1.49 9.65
N LYS A 348 13.42 -2.60 8.88
CA LYS A 348 12.48 -3.72 8.98
C LYS A 348 13.01 -4.86 9.86
N ASP A 349 12.10 -5.49 10.58
CA ASP A 349 12.37 -6.65 11.44
C ASP A 349 12.59 -7.91 10.61
N ALA A 350 13.83 -8.07 10.13
CA ALA A 350 14.20 -9.20 9.28
C ALA A 350 14.03 -10.54 10.01
N ALA A 351 14.36 -10.63 11.30
CA ALA A 351 14.25 -11.87 12.07
C ALA A 351 12.81 -12.38 12.11
N ALA A 352 11.86 -11.50 12.46
CA ALA A 352 10.45 -11.86 12.53
C ALA A 352 9.85 -12.16 11.14
N ILE A 353 10.32 -11.49 10.07
CA ILE A 353 9.89 -11.76 8.69
C ILE A 353 10.36 -13.15 8.24
N PHE A 354 11.65 -13.48 8.42
CA PHE A 354 12.20 -14.79 8.06
C PHE A 354 11.49 -15.92 8.84
N ALA A 355 11.23 -15.73 10.14
CA ALA A 355 10.53 -16.72 10.98
C ALA A 355 9.13 -17.09 10.44
N ARG A 356 8.45 -16.19 9.72
CA ARG A 356 7.12 -16.47 9.13
C ARG A 356 7.16 -17.37 7.90
N LEU A 357 8.30 -17.43 7.21
CA LEU A 357 8.41 -18.12 5.92
C LEU A 357 9.33 -19.36 5.97
N GLY A 358 10.12 -19.52 7.03
CA GLY A 358 11.25 -20.45 7.13
C GLY A 358 11.03 -21.84 6.57
N GLY A 359 10.08 -22.62 7.11
CA GLY A 359 9.82 -24.00 6.69
C GLY A 359 9.16 -24.17 5.30
N ARG A 360 8.97 -23.06 4.55
CA ARG A 360 8.34 -23.05 3.21
C ARG A 360 9.32 -22.77 2.08
N VAL A 361 10.58 -22.56 2.41
CA VAL A 361 11.60 -22.10 1.44
C VAL A 361 12.80 -23.02 1.48
N ASP A 362 13.12 -23.61 0.32
CA ASP A 362 14.21 -24.55 0.16
C ASP A 362 15.56 -23.84 -0.16
N SER A 363 15.49 -22.65 -0.73
CA SER A 363 16.70 -21.85 -1.03
C SER A 363 16.42 -20.35 -0.95
N TRP A 364 17.35 -19.59 -0.39
CA TRP A 364 17.26 -18.15 -0.20
C TRP A 364 18.27 -17.40 -1.07
N CYS A 365 17.80 -16.53 -1.94
CA CYS A 365 18.59 -15.58 -2.71
C CYS A 365 18.43 -14.20 -2.09
N LEU A 366 19.36 -13.82 -1.20
CA LEU A 366 19.38 -12.54 -0.50
C LEU A 366 19.90 -11.45 -1.43
N ALA A 367 19.19 -10.33 -1.53
CA ALA A 367 19.54 -9.22 -2.41
C ALA A 367 19.87 -7.97 -1.62
N SER A 368 20.97 -7.31 -1.96
CA SER A 368 21.30 -5.97 -1.48
C SER A 368 20.36 -4.93 -2.10
N LEU A 369 20.02 -3.90 -1.32
CA LEU A 369 19.32 -2.71 -1.79
C LEU A 369 20.30 -1.54 -1.70
N SER A 370 20.59 -0.89 -2.83
CA SER A 370 21.56 0.20 -2.89
C SER A 370 21.04 1.49 -2.23
N SER A 371 21.97 2.36 -1.82
CA SER A 371 21.63 3.68 -1.28
C SER A 371 20.94 4.60 -2.31
N GLU A 372 21.23 4.41 -3.60
CA GLU A 372 20.57 5.15 -4.68
C GLU A 372 19.05 4.88 -4.71
N GLN A 373 18.65 3.66 -4.39
CA GLN A 373 17.25 3.19 -4.49
C GLN A 373 16.49 3.23 -3.16
N ALA A 374 17.20 2.94 -2.05
CA ALA A 374 16.65 2.83 -0.71
C ALA A 374 17.03 4.01 0.21
N GLY A 375 17.90 4.90 -0.26
CA GLY A 375 18.43 6.02 0.53
C GLY A 375 19.16 5.54 1.78
N ALA A 376 18.95 6.24 2.88
CA ALA A 376 19.53 5.89 4.19
C ALA A 376 19.01 4.55 4.77
N ARG A 377 18.03 3.91 4.14
CA ARG A 377 17.48 2.62 4.55
C ARG A 377 18.00 1.45 3.71
N ALA A 378 19.07 1.68 2.94
CA ALA A 378 19.77 0.62 2.22
C ALA A 378 20.21 -0.49 3.19
N ARG A 379 20.15 -1.74 2.73
CA ARG A 379 20.64 -2.92 3.48
C ARG A 379 21.31 -3.88 2.53
N LEU A 380 22.48 -4.38 2.92
CA LEU A 380 23.21 -5.37 2.16
C LEU A 380 22.66 -6.78 2.37
N ALA A 381 22.84 -7.66 1.39
CA ALA A 381 22.49 -9.08 1.50
C ALA A 381 23.24 -9.77 2.67
N SER A 382 24.50 -9.41 2.88
CA SER A 382 25.32 -9.90 4.00
C SER A 382 24.76 -9.54 5.38
N GLU A 383 24.03 -8.44 5.51
CA GLU A 383 23.35 -8.05 6.75
C GLU A 383 22.05 -8.83 6.98
N LEU A 384 21.47 -9.43 5.93
CA LEU A 384 20.30 -10.30 6.03
C LEU A 384 20.66 -11.74 6.37
N ARG A 385 21.85 -12.21 5.92
CA ARG A 385 22.32 -13.59 6.10
C ARG A 385 22.24 -14.10 7.55
N PRO A 386 22.71 -13.38 8.58
CA PRO A 386 22.67 -13.88 9.96
C PRO A 386 21.23 -14.18 10.44
N PHE A 387 20.25 -13.39 10.03
CA PHE A 387 18.84 -13.61 10.37
C PHE A 387 18.27 -14.84 9.68
N CYS A 388 18.65 -15.06 8.41
CA CYS A 388 18.26 -16.24 7.64
C CYS A 388 18.89 -17.52 8.24
N GLU A 389 20.17 -17.50 8.57
CA GLU A 389 20.87 -18.62 9.22
C GLU A 389 20.29 -18.95 10.59
N ALA A 390 20.00 -17.94 11.41
CA ALA A 390 19.38 -18.12 12.72
C ALA A 390 17.98 -18.74 12.61
N MET A 391 17.19 -18.32 11.62
CA MET A 391 15.89 -18.90 11.33
C MET A 391 16.01 -20.37 10.94
N ILE A 392 16.91 -20.73 10.01
CA ILE A 392 17.13 -22.12 9.56
C ILE A 392 17.59 -23.01 10.72
N ALA A 393 18.50 -22.50 11.56
CA ALA A 393 18.95 -23.22 12.75
C ALA A 393 17.82 -23.50 13.77
N GLY A 394 16.84 -22.61 13.82
CA GLY A 394 15.67 -22.71 14.71
C GLY A 394 14.53 -23.59 14.19
N LEU A 395 14.58 -24.08 12.94
CA LEU A 395 13.53 -24.96 12.40
C LEU A 395 13.51 -26.31 13.13
N SER A 396 12.32 -26.77 13.49
CA SER A 396 12.11 -28.12 13.99
C SER A 396 12.36 -29.17 12.89
N ASP A 397 12.60 -30.41 13.27
CA ASP A 397 12.85 -31.51 12.30
C ASP A 397 11.68 -31.70 11.31
N THR A 398 10.47 -31.37 11.72
CA THR A 398 9.26 -31.47 10.87
C THR A 398 9.11 -30.30 9.90
N GLU A 399 9.77 -29.18 10.15
CA GLU A 399 9.73 -27.98 9.32
C GLU A 399 10.93 -27.88 8.37
N ARG A 400 11.97 -28.68 8.61
CA ARG A 400 13.17 -28.65 7.77
C ARG A 400 12.87 -29.25 6.40
N PRO A 401 13.29 -28.57 5.32
CA PRO A 401 13.29 -29.19 3.99
C PRO A 401 14.13 -30.48 3.97
N VAL A 402 13.79 -31.39 3.07
CA VAL A 402 14.50 -32.68 2.92
C VAL A 402 15.96 -32.46 2.53
N GLU A 403 16.22 -31.46 1.68
CA GLU A 403 17.57 -31.06 1.31
C GLU A 403 18.08 -29.90 2.19
N PRO A 404 19.39 -29.79 2.40
CA PRO A 404 19.96 -28.64 3.13
C PRO A 404 19.58 -27.31 2.49
N VAL A 405 19.06 -26.37 3.29
CA VAL A 405 18.68 -25.04 2.81
C VAL A 405 19.92 -24.27 2.37
N SER A 406 19.92 -23.78 1.13
CA SER A 406 21.01 -23.00 0.56
C SER A 406 20.75 -21.50 0.67
N ILE A 407 21.78 -20.72 0.98
CA ILE A 407 21.72 -19.24 1.05
C ILE A 407 22.75 -18.65 0.08
N PHE A 408 22.28 -17.77 -0.80
CA PHE A 408 23.10 -17.04 -1.76
C PHE A 408 22.94 -15.53 -1.55
N GLU A 409 24.00 -14.75 -1.83
CA GLU A 409 24.00 -13.29 -1.70
C GLU A 409 24.25 -12.63 -3.05
N PHE A 410 23.54 -11.52 -3.33
CA PHE A 410 23.62 -10.81 -4.59
C PHE A 410 23.59 -9.30 -4.37
N ASP A 411 24.20 -8.57 -5.30
CA ASP A 411 24.28 -7.11 -5.26
C ASP A 411 22.93 -6.42 -5.52
N ASN A 412 21.97 -7.11 -6.16
CA ASN A 412 20.66 -6.57 -6.44
C ASN A 412 19.60 -7.68 -6.66
N PRO A 413 18.30 -7.33 -6.59
CA PRO A 413 17.19 -8.28 -6.78
C PRO A 413 17.12 -8.94 -8.16
N GLU A 414 17.57 -8.29 -9.24
CA GLU A 414 17.57 -8.89 -10.56
C GLU A 414 18.56 -10.07 -10.62
N LEU A 415 19.78 -9.90 -10.12
CA LEU A 415 20.79 -10.97 -10.06
C LEU A 415 20.33 -12.13 -9.17
N ALA A 416 19.70 -11.80 -8.02
CA ALA A 416 19.11 -12.79 -7.13
C ALA A 416 18.02 -13.61 -7.82
N LEU A 417 17.13 -12.96 -8.59
CA LEU A 417 16.07 -13.63 -9.35
C LEU A 417 16.66 -14.49 -10.50
N ARG A 418 17.71 -14.03 -11.17
CA ARG A 418 18.39 -14.78 -12.21
C ARG A 418 18.96 -16.09 -11.65
N GLN A 419 19.56 -16.04 -10.48
CA GLN A 419 20.02 -17.25 -9.78
C GLN A 419 18.84 -18.13 -9.36
N ALA A 420 17.80 -17.55 -8.76
CA ALA A 420 16.61 -18.30 -8.37
C ALA A 420 16.00 -19.08 -9.55
N ALA A 421 15.95 -18.46 -10.73
CA ALA A 421 15.46 -19.10 -11.95
C ALA A 421 16.33 -20.29 -12.40
N SER A 422 17.62 -20.29 -12.11
CA SER A 422 18.52 -21.42 -12.42
C SER A 422 18.40 -22.60 -11.45
N LEU A 423 17.78 -22.39 -10.28
CA LEU A 423 17.62 -23.39 -9.21
C LEU A 423 16.32 -24.17 -9.28
N VAL A 424 15.40 -23.77 -10.15
CA VAL A 424 14.02 -24.30 -10.21
C VAL A 424 13.71 -24.97 -11.54
N GLY A 425 12.87 -25.96 -11.49
CA GLY A 425 12.23 -26.60 -12.65
C GLY A 425 10.83 -26.03 -12.92
N PRO A 426 10.14 -26.53 -13.96
CA PRO A 426 8.84 -26.00 -14.38
C PRO A 426 7.72 -26.18 -13.35
N ASN A 427 7.82 -27.14 -12.44
CA ASN A 427 6.81 -27.42 -11.41
C ASN A 427 7.10 -26.72 -10.08
N ASP A 428 8.18 -25.96 -10.00
CA ASP A 428 8.62 -25.26 -8.80
C ASP A 428 8.07 -23.85 -8.72
N ARG A 429 8.37 -23.16 -7.62
CA ARG A 429 7.90 -21.83 -7.34
C ARG A 429 9.05 -20.90 -6.94
N ILE A 430 9.03 -19.67 -7.48
CA ILE A 430 9.86 -18.56 -7.03
C ILE A 430 8.96 -17.55 -6.31
N ILE A 431 9.41 -17.05 -5.15
CA ILE A 431 8.77 -15.93 -4.46
C ILE A 431 9.73 -14.75 -4.41
N VAL A 432 9.24 -13.55 -4.74
CA VAL A 432 10.01 -12.29 -4.67
C VAL A 432 9.30 -11.36 -3.70
N PHE A 433 9.98 -10.97 -2.61
CA PHE A 433 9.35 -10.16 -1.58
C PHE A 433 10.37 -9.36 -0.74
N GLY A 434 9.88 -8.63 0.26
CA GLY A 434 10.67 -7.96 1.29
C GLY A 434 10.67 -6.42 1.20
N SER A 435 10.41 -5.85 0.03
CA SER A 435 10.22 -4.41 -0.17
C SER A 435 9.61 -4.09 -1.53
N PHE A 436 9.09 -2.86 -1.68
CA PHE A 436 8.70 -2.33 -2.99
C PHE A 436 9.89 -2.29 -3.96
N VAL A 437 11.07 -1.88 -3.48
CA VAL A 437 12.30 -1.83 -4.27
C VAL A 437 12.67 -3.20 -4.82
N THR A 438 12.60 -4.23 -4.00
CA THR A 438 12.92 -5.61 -4.40
C THR A 438 12.01 -6.08 -5.53
N VAL A 439 10.70 -5.88 -5.38
CA VAL A 439 9.72 -6.29 -6.39
C VAL A 439 9.89 -5.48 -7.67
N ALA A 440 10.09 -4.16 -7.57
CA ALA A 440 10.28 -3.30 -8.74
C ALA A 440 11.49 -3.68 -9.59
N GLN A 441 12.62 -3.97 -8.96
CA GLN A 441 13.86 -4.36 -9.67
C GLN A 441 13.79 -5.77 -10.26
N ALA A 442 13.14 -6.70 -9.59
CA ALA A 442 12.95 -8.05 -10.09
C ALA A 442 11.91 -8.12 -11.22
N TRP A 443 11.02 -7.14 -11.31
CA TRP A 443 9.86 -7.15 -12.20
C TRP A 443 10.14 -7.41 -13.67
N PRO A 444 11.10 -6.72 -14.33
CA PRO A 444 11.35 -6.94 -15.77
C PRO A 444 11.71 -8.40 -16.08
N LEU A 445 12.61 -8.99 -15.28
CA LEU A 445 13.02 -10.38 -15.43
C LEU A 445 11.89 -11.34 -15.06
N ALA A 446 11.15 -11.07 -13.98
CA ALA A 446 10.02 -11.89 -13.55
C ALA A 446 8.96 -12.01 -14.67
N ARG A 447 8.63 -10.90 -15.34
CA ARG A 447 7.69 -10.91 -16.48
C ARG A 447 8.21 -11.73 -17.66
N SER A 448 9.51 -11.68 -17.96
CA SER A 448 10.08 -12.48 -19.04
C SER A 448 10.05 -13.97 -18.74
N LEU A 449 10.27 -14.38 -17.48
CA LEU A 449 10.13 -15.78 -17.03
C LEU A 449 8.68 -16.28 -17.19
N GLY A 450 7.70 -15.44 -16.88
CA GLY A 450 6.28 -15.77 -17.05
C GLY A 450 5.79 -15.82 -18.50
N GLN A 451 6.54 -15.26 -19.45
CA GLN A 451 6.19 -15.20 -20.87
C GLN A 451 7.01 -16.16 -21.75
N ALA A 452 8.01 -16.83 -21.17
CA ALA A 452 8.83 -17.78 -21.94
C ALA A 452 7.92 -18.87 -22.56
N PRO A 453 7.95 -19.08 -23.90
CA PRO A 453 7.25 -20.20 -24.49
C PRO A 453 7.83 -21.48 -23.90
N HIS A 454 6.94 -22.43 -23.58
CA HIS A 454 7.36 -23.75 -23.15
C HIS A 454 8.27 -24.35 -24.22
N LEU A 455 9.55 -24.44 -23.96
CA LEU A 455 10.43 -25.33 -24.73
C LEU A 455 9.98 -26.73 -24.39
N SER A 456 9.14 -27.26 -25.29
CA SER A 456 8.67 -28.65 -25.30
C SER A 456 9.83 -29.61 -25.51
#